data_fb8f0f6113f90e4aa3ee1b474f5584c8
#
_entry.id   fb8f0f6113f90e4aa3ee1b474f5584c8
#
_cell.length_a   1.000
_cell.length_b   1.000
_cell.length_c   1.000
_cell.angle_alpha   90.00
_cell.angle_beta   90.00
_cell.angle_gamma   90.00
#
_symmetry.space_group_name_H-M   'P 1'
#
loop_
_entity.id
_entity.type
_entity.pdbx_description
1 polymer ?
#
loop_
_entity_poly.entity_id
_entity_poly.type
_entity_poly.pdbx_seq_one_letter_code
_entity_poly.pdbx_strand_id
1 'polypeptide(L)'
;MEQLDFTGMLERETLAEKIRATLTNFQKNKHNLLEKRGIYVYGNPGAGKTRFVNQILKDCGYDVIAYDAGDIRNKAIIETITSHTMAEKSIVSLFEKKARPIAVVMDEIDGMNNGDKGGINELIKLIRPKKTKKQKQEKVTYCPIICISNYHVDKKIKELQKVCETFEVKTPTNAQVQSLMRACM
;
A
#
# COMPACT_ATOMS: atom_id res chain seq x y z
N MET A 1 -3.67 -6.27 -27.51
CA MET A 1 -4.68 -6.44 -26.46
C MET A 1 -4.80 -5.10 -25.76
N GLU A 2 -5.87 -4.35 -26.04
CA GLU A 2 -6.18 -3.14 -25.26
C GLU A 2 -6.35 -3.52 -23.79
N GLN A 3 -5.60 -2.88 -22.92
CA GLN A 3 -5.79 -3.08 -21.49
C GLN A 3 -7.14 -2.45 -21.13
N LEU A 4 -8.11 -3.30 -20.74
CA LEU A 4 -9.40 -2.84 -20.23
C LEU A 4 -9.19 -1.85 -19.08
N ASP A 5 -9.73 -0.65 -19.24
CA ASP A 5 -9.70 0.37 -18.18
C ASP A 5 -10.71 0.06 -17.07
N PHE A 6 -10.28 -0.78 -16.14
CA PHE A 6 -11.10 -1.15 -14.97
C PHE A 6 -11.39 0.04 -14.04
N THR A 7 -10.54 1.05 -14.06
CA THR A 7 -10.70 2.23 -13.19
C THR A 7 -11.88 3.07 -13.65
N GLY A 8 -11.94 3.38 -14.95
CA GLY A 8 -13.04 4.09 -15.56
C GLY A 8 -14.36 3.32 -15.49
N MET A 9 -14.34 2.04 -15.86
CA MET A 9 -15.54 1.19 -15.83
C MET A 9 -16.16 1.02 -14.44
N LEU A 10 -15.35 1.11 -13.37
CA LEU A 10 -15.78 1.02 -11.97
C LEU A 10 -15.97 2.40 -11.32
N GLU A 11 -15.88 3.50 -12.08
CA GLU A 11 -16.04 4.87 -11.59
C GLU A 11 -15.10 5.19 -10.40
N ARG A 12 -13.84 4.74 -10.50
CA ARG A 12 -12.83 4.89 -9.44
C ARG A 12 -11.77 5.94 -9.72
N GLU A 13 -11.91 6.76 -10.75
CA GLU A 13 -10.93 7.78 -11.17
C GLU A 13 -10.63 8.75 -10.04
N THR A 14 -11.66 9.27 -9.38
CA THR A 14 -11.48 10.22 -8.27
C THR A 14 -10.72 9.61 -7.09
N LEU A 15 -10.92 8.32 -6.84
CA LEU A 15 -10.18 7.57 -5.81
C LEU A 15 -8.73 7.33 -6.25
N ALA A 16 -8.53 6.95 -7.52
CA ALA A 16 -7.21 6.77 -8.09
C ALA A 16 -6.39 8.07 -8.07
N GLU A 17 -7.01 9.21 -8.42
CA GLU A 17 -6.38 10.53 -8.36
C GLU A 17 -5.92 10.89 -6.94
N LYS A 18 -6.75 10.64 -5.93
CA LYS A 18 -6.38 10.87 -4.52
C LYS A 18 -5.18 10.03 -4.10
N ILE A 19 -5.16 8.75 -4.48
CA ILE A 19 -4.02 7.86 -4.18
C ILE A 19 -2.77 8.33 -4.93
N ARG A 20 -2.87 8.70 -6.21
CA ARG A 20 -1.74 9.26 -7.00
C ARG A 20 -1.21 10.55 -6.38
N ALA A 21 -2.10 11.44 -5.92
CA ALA A 21 -1.71 12.68 -5.24
C ALA A 21 -0.95 12.38 -3.93
N THR A 22 -1.42 11.41 -3.14
CA THR A 22 -0.74 10.97 -1.90
C THR A 22 0.64 10.40 -2.21
N LEU A 23 0.78 9.56 -3.23
CA LEU A 23 2.08 9.01 -3.66
C LEU A 23 3.03 10.10 -4.14
N THR A 24 2.53 11.06 -4.92
CA THR A 24 3.30 12.21 -5.40
C THR A 24 3.77 13.09 -4.25
N ASN A 25 2.90 13.37 -3.28
CA ASN A 25 3.24 14.13 -2.08
C ASN A 25 4.32 13.40 -1.25
N PHE A 26 4.17 12.08 -1.09
CA PHE A 26 5.18 11.25 -0.42
C PHE A 26 6.54 11.37 -1.11
N GLN A 27 6.62 11.26 -2.43
CA GLN A 27 7.86 11.40 -3.21
C GLN A 27 8.55 12.76 -2.97
N LYS A 28 7.77 13.84 -2.97
CA LYS A 28 8.28 15.20 -2.73
C LYS A 28 8.79 15.38 -1.31
N ASN A 29 8.13 14.76 -0.34
CA ASN A 29 8.36 14.95 1.10
C ASN A 29 9.00 13.74 1.79
N LYS A 30 9.62 12.82 1.05
CA LYS A 30 10.14 11.55 1.58
C LYS A 30 11.11 11.69 2.76
N HIS A 31 11.82 12.82 2.85
CA HIS A 31 12.74 13.13 3.95
C HIS A 31 12.07 13.85 5.12
N ASN A 32 10.81 14.30 4.96
CA ASN A 32 10.05 14.90 6.06
C ASN A 32 9.54 13.82 7.01
N LEU A 33 10.10 13.74 8.21
CA LEU A 33 9.74 12.73 9.21
C LEU A 33 8.35 12.93 9.82
N LEU A 34 7.71 14.07 9.59
CA LEU A 34 6.38 14.37 10.10
C LEU A 34 5.26 13.90 9.17
N GLU A 35 5.57 13.54 7.93
CA GLU A 35 4.61 13.05 6.97
C GLU A 35 4.21 11.59 7.24
N LYS A 36 2.96 11.25 6.90
CA LYS A 36 2.47 9.88 6.90
C LYS A 36 3.12 9.09 5.75
N ARG A 37 3.60 7.91 6.05
CA ARG A 37 4.34 7.07 5.09
C ARG A 37 3.56 5.83 4.66
N GLY A 38 2.37 5.66 5.20
CA GLY A 38 1.48 4.55 4.91
C GLY A 38 0.21 4.99 4.22
N ILE A 39 -0.25 4.15 3.31
CA ILE A 39 -1.57 4.21 2.69
C ILE A 39 -2.34 2.97 3.16
N TYR A 40 -3.57 3.14 3.58
CA TYR A 40 -4.43 2.05 4.02
C TYR A 40 -5.66 1.97 3.10
N VAL A 41 -5.78 0.86 2.37
CA VAL A 41 -6.88 0.62 1.43
C VAL A 41 -7.77 -0.49 1.97
N TYR A 42 -9.05 -0.23 2.11
CA TYR A 42 -9.98 -1.21 2.67
C TYR A 42 -11.27 -1.30 1.86
N GLY A 43 -12.02 -2.39 2.06
CA GLY A 43 -13.29 -2.63 1.37
C GLY A 43 -13.71 -4.10 1.46
N ASN A 44 -14.85 -4.46 0.88
CA ASN A 44 -15.34 -5.83 0.88
C ASN A 44 -14.38 -6.79 0.15
N PRO A 45 -14.36 -8.08 0.55
CA PRO A 45 -13.74 -9.13 -0.25
C PRO A 45 -14.28 -9.10 -1.69
N GLY A 46 -13.41 -9.36 -2.66
CA GLY A 46 -13.79 -9.35 -4.07
C GLY A 46 -14.00 -7.96 -4.71
N ALA A 47 -13.85 -6.86 -3.97
CA ALA A 47 -13.95 -5.50 -4.52
C ALA A 47 -12.80 -5.14 -5.50
N GLY A 48 -11.79 -6.00 -5.67
CA GLY A 48 -10.66 -5.76 -6.58
C GLY A 48 -9.61 -4.78 -6.04
N LYS A 49 -9.47 -4.66 -4.72
CA LYS A 49 -8.53 -3.75 -4.04
C LYS A 49 -7.09 -3.92 -4.50
N THR A 50 -6.58 -5.14 -4.44
CA THR A 50 -5.18 -5.49 -4.79
C THR A 50 -4.87 -5.14 -6.23
N ARG A 51 -5.76 -5.50 -7.17
CA ARG A 51 -5.60 -5.16 -8.59
C ARG A 51 -5.60 -3.65 -8.81
N PHE A 52 -6.54 -2.94 -8.19
CA PHE A 52 -6.66 -1.49 -8.28
C PHE A 52 -5.41 -0.77 -7.78
N VAL A 53 -4.91 -1.14 -6.61
CA VAL A 53 -3.67 -0.58 -6.04
C VAL A 53 -2.47 -0.85 -6.94
N ASN A 54 -2.29 -2.12 -7.37
CA ASN A 54 -1.17 -2.50 -8.21
C ASN A 54 -1.17 -1.78 -9.57
N GLN A 55 -2.37 -1.53 -10.15
CA GLN A 55 -2.48 -0.77 -11.38
C GLN A 55 -2.02 0.68 -11.18
N ILE A 56 -2.50 1.35 -10.12
CA ILE A 56 -2.09 2.74 -9.80
C ILE A 56 -0.57 2.83 -9.59
N LEU A 57 0.02 1.89 -8.86
CA LEU A 57 1.46 1.89 -8.61
C LEU A 57 2.27 1.72 -9.90
N LYS A 58 1.84 0.82 -10.80
CA LYS A 58 2.44 0.65 -12.12
C LYS A 58 2.33 1.91 -12.97
N ASP A 59 1.15 2.54 -13.01
CA ASP A 59 0.91 3.78 -13.74
C ASP A 59 1.78 4.92 -13.22
N CYS A 60 2.06 4.94 -11.91
CA CYS A 60 2.97 5.90 -11.28
C CYS A 60 4.46 5.53 -11.44
N GLY A 61 4.77 4.43 -12.11
CA GLY A 61 6.15 4.00 -12.38
C GLY A 61 6.87 3.37 -11.19
N TYR A 62 6.13 2.83 -10.20
CA TYR A 62 6.73 2.11 -9.08
C TYR A 62 7.03 0.65 -9.42
N ASP A 63 8.16 0.15 -8.89
CA ASP A 63 8.39 -1.27 -8.73
C ASP A 63 7.72 -1.75 -7.44
N VAL A 64 6.87 -2.79 -7.55
CA VAL A 64 6.03 -3.26 -6.43
C VAL A 64 6.64 -4.50 -5.81
N ILE A 65 6.85 -4.46 -4.49
CA ILE A 65 7.18 -5.63 -3.68
C ILE A 65 5.93 -5.97 -2.87
N ALA A 66 5.32 -7.11 -3.18
CA ALA A 66 4.09 -7.56 -2.51
C ALA A 66 4.40 -8.61 -1.44
N TYR A 67 3.76 -8.47 -0.29
CA TYR A 67 3.75 -9.43 0.81
C TYR A 67 2.31 -9.74 1.17
N ASP A 68 2.02 -10.97 1.53
CA ASP A 68 0.74 -11.39 2.08
C ASP A 68 0.79 -11.56 3.62
N ALA A 69 -0.37 -11.81 4.25
CA ALA A 69 -0.47 -12.01 5.68
C ALA A 69 0.37 -13.19 6.19
N GLY A 70 0.61 -14.20 5.36
CA GLY A 70 1.46 -15.37 5.66
C GLY A 70 2.92 -14.98 5.79
N ASP A 71 3.39 -14.14 4.87
CA ASP A 71 4.77 -13.66 4.83
C ASP A 71 5.12 -12.79 6.04
N ILE A 72 4.19 -11.93 6.47
CA ILE A 72 4.44 -10.87 7.47
C ILE A 72 4.43 -11.38 8.91
N ARG A 73 4.04 -12.64 9.16
CA ARG A 73 4.07 -13.25 10.50
C ARG A 73 5.49 -13.30 11.11
N ASN A 74 6.51 -13.19 10.28
CA ASN A 74 7.89 -13.26 10.73
C ASN A 74 8.48 -11.84 10.90
N LYS A 75 8.93 -11.49 12.12
CA LYS A 75 9.63 -10.23 12.42
C LYS A 75 10.82 -9.96 11.48
N ALA A 76 11.47 -11.03 11.01
CA ALA A 76 12.56 -10.96 10.04
C ALA A 76 12.14 -10.28 8.72
N ILE A 77 10.89 -10.38 8.30
CA ILE A 77 10.41 -9.76 7.06
C ILE A 77 10.32 -8.25 7.20
N ILE A 78 9.93 -7.73 8.37
CA ILE A 78 9.94 -6.28 8.60
C ILE A 78 11.39 -5.75 8.56
N GLU A 79 12.34 -6.53 9.02
CA GLU A 79 13.76 -6.22 8.89
C GLU A 79 14.22 -6.27 7.42
N THR A 80 13.74 -7.25 6.65
CA THR A 80 13.99 -7.36 5.21
C THR A 80 13.34 -6.19 4.45
N ILE A 81 12.09 -5.86 4.76
CA ILE A 81 11.42 -4.65 4.22
C ILE A 81 12.25 -3.41 4.54
N THR A 82 12.74 -3.27 5.76
CA THR A 82 13.57 -2.13 6.15
C THR A 82 14.89 -2.09 5.37
N SER A 83 15.54 -3.22 5.15
CA SER A 83 16.80 -3.29 4.37
C SER A 83 16.57 -3.02 2.88
N HIS A 84 15.50 -3.54 2.29
CA HIS A 84 15.12 -3.23 0.90
C HIS A 84 14.67 -1.78 0.71
N THR A 85 14.01 -1.19 1.72
CA THR A 85 13.59 0.21 1.66
C THR A 85 14.72 1.19 1.94
N MET A 86 15.84 0.75 2.53
CA MET A 86 17.07 1.54 2.62
C MET A 86 17.82 1.57 1.28
N ALA A 87 17.70 0.54 0.44
CA ALA A 87 18.12 0.60 -0.94
C ALA A 87 17.04 1.37 -1.73
N GLU A 88 17.16 2.67 -1.84
CA GLU A 88 16.19 3.58 -2.52
C GLU A 88 15.88 3.19 -3.98
N LYS A 89 16.54 2.17 -4.52
CA LYS A 89 16.46 1.74 -5.91
C LYS A 89 16.42 0.22 -5.97
N SER A 90 15.53 -0.32 -6.77
CA SER A 90 15.52 -1.74 -7.11
C SER A 90 16.85 -2.14 -7.76
N ILE A 91 17.40 -3.29 -7.37
CA ILE A 91 18.61 -3.84 -8.02
C ILE A 91 18.36 -4.05 -9.51
N VAL A 92 17.14 -4.39 -9.90
CA VAL A 92 16.71 -4.53 -11.31
C VAL A 92 16.83 -3.20 -12.05
N SER A 93 16.54 -2.07 -11.38
CA SER A 93 16.66 -0.74 -11.98
C SER A 93 18.10 -0.29 -12.22
N LEU A 94 19.09 -0.95 -11.62
CA LEU A 94 20.50 -0.70 -11.92
C LEU A 94 20.90 -1.26 -13.31
N PHE A 95 20.18 -2.26 -13.80
CA PHE A 95 20.37 -2.84 -15.13
C PHE A 95 19.52 -2.12 -16.19
N GLU A 96 18.37 -1.56 -15.81
CA GLU A 96 17.55 -0.70 -16.66
C GLU A 96 17.99 0.76 -16.43
N LYS A 97 18.32 1.51 -17.49
CA LYS A 97 18.79 2.91 -17.43
C LYS A 97 17.84 3.91 -16.74
N LYS A 98 16.73 3.46 -16.14
CA LYS A 98 15.76 4.26 -15.36
C LYS A 98 15.52 3.61 -14.00
N ALA A 99 16.09 4.22 -12.96
CA ALA A 99 15.80 3.82 -11.57
C ALA A 99 14.34 4.11 -11.23
N ARG A 100 13.55 3.05 -10.98
CA ARG A 100 12.15 3.17 -10.54
C ARG A 100 12.07 3.19 -9.01
N PRO A 101 11.20 4.03 -8.42
CA PRO A 101 10.99 3.99 -6.98
C PRO A 101 10.28 2.68 -6.58
N ILE A 102 10.59 2.18 -5.39
CA ILE A 102 9.96 0.98 -4.84
C ILE A 102 8.74 1.37 -4.03
N ALA A 103 7.66 0.58 -4.13
CA ALA A 103 6.51 0.60 -3.23
C ALA A 103 6.30 -0.78 -2.62
N VAL A 104 5.96 -0.84 -1.34
CA VAL A 104 5.67 -2.09 -0.63
C VAL A 104 4.17 -2.23 -0.48
N VAL A 105 3.61 -3.35 -0.94
CA VAL A 105 2.19 -3.70 -0.77
C VAL A 105 2.08 -4.84 0.21
N MET A 106 1.28 -4.65 1.24
CA MET A 106 0.94 -5.64 2.25
C MET A 106 -0.53 -6.00 2.12
N ASP A 107 -0.80 -7.16 1.54
CA ASP A 107 -2.17 -7.61 1.33
C ASP A 107 -2.68 -8.45 2.50
N GLU A 108 -4.00 -8.47 2.69
CA GLU A 108 -4.70 -9.21 3.75
C GLU A 108 -4.16 -8.95 5.17
N ILE A 109 -3.81 -7.69 5.47
CA ILE A 109 -3.18 -7.33 6.76
C ILE A 109 -4.07 -7.64 7.97
N ASP A 110 -5.37 -7.79 7.78
CA ASP A 110 -6.34 -8.25 8.77
C ASP A 110 -6.11 -9.71 9.21
N GLY A 111 -5.51 -10.55 8.37
CA GLY A 111 -5.11 -11.92 8.70
C GLY A 111 -3.95 -12.02 9.70
N MET A 112 -3.21 -10.95 9.93
CA MET A 112 -2.07 -10.93 10.86
C MET A 112 -2.46 -11.01 12.35
N ASN A 113 -3.74 -10.82 12.69
CA ASN A 113 -4.17 -10.70 14.09
C ASN A 113 -4.18 -12.01 14.88
N ASN A 114 -4.12 -13.17 14.22
CA ASN A 114 -4.38 -14.46 14.85
C ASN A 114 -3.16 -15.12 15.52
N GLY A 115 -2.01 -14.46 15.64
CA GLY A 115 -0.84 -15.08 16.26
C GLY A 115 0.35 -14.18 16.56
N ASP A 116 0.53 -13.09 15.83
CA ASP A 116 1.77 -12.32 15.94
C ASP A 116 1.53 -10.84 16.33
N LYS A 117 1.57 -10.61 17.65
CA LYS A 117 1.38 -9.26 18.23
C LYS A 117 2.53 -8.30 17.92
N GLY A 118 3.65 -8.78 17.35
CA GLY A 118 4.85 -8.00 17.08
C GLY A 118 4.83 -7.27 15.73
N GLY A 119 4.42 -7.94 14.65
CA GLY A 119 4.55 -7.45 13.29
C GLY A 119 3.83 -6.13 13.02
N ILE A 120 2.55 -6.03 13.37
CA ILE A 120 1.78 -4.78 13.16
C ILE A 120 2.37 -3.61 13.97
N ASN A 121 2.86 -3.86 15.18
CA ASN A 121 3.45 -2.80 16.00
C ASN A 121 4.75 -2.27 15.40
N GLU A 122 5.59 -3.14 14.85
CA GLU A 122 6.81 -2.73 14.16
C GLU A 122 6.47 -1.99 12.85
N LEU A 123 5.45 -2.43 12.13
CA LEU A 123 4.95 -1.74 10.95
C LEU A 123 4.44 -0.33 11.28
N ILE A 124 3.65 -0.19 12.36
CA ILE A 124 3.19 1.12 12.85
C ILE A 124 4.38 2.01 13.20
N LYS A 125 5.41 1.47 13.86
CA LYS A 125 6.62 2.23 14.17
C LYS A 125 7.33 2.69 12.89
N LEU A 126 7.40 1.86 11.86
CA LEU A 126 8.06 2.17 10.60
C LEU A 126 7.33 3.28 9.81
N ILE A 127 6.00 3.25 9.81
CA ILE A 127 5.13 4.14 9.00
C ILE A 127 4.83 5.47 9.70
N ARG A 128 4.70 5.46 11.04
CA ARG A 128 4.19 6.62 11.78
C ARG A 128 5.06 7.86 11.64
N PRO A 129 4.46 9.06 11.67
CA PRO A 129 5.19 10.31 11.78
C PRO A 129 6.09 10.35 13.05
N LYS A 130 7.31 10.88 12.93
CA LYS A 130 8.31 10.92 14.00
C LYS A 130 8.24 12.26 14.76
N LYS A 131 7.31 12.40 15.69
CA LYS A 131 7.03 13.65 16.40
C LYS A 131 7.94 13.89 17.62
N THR A 132 8.37 12.83 18.31
CA THR A 132 9.19 12.94 19.54
C THR A 132 10.65 12.59 19.28
N LYS A 133 11.58 13.06 20.17
CA LYS A 133 13.01 12.72 20.11
C LYS A 133 13.24 11.20 20.07
N LYS A 134 12.51 10.44 20.89
CA LYS A 134 12.58 8.97 20.95
C LYS A 134 12.11 8.32 19.64
N GLN A 135 11.03 8.85 19.02
CA GLN A 135 10.54 8.35 17.73
C GLN A 135 11.49 8.64 16.58
N LYS A 136 12.23 9.76 16.62
CA LYS A 136 13.23 10.10 15.59
C LYS A 136 14.42 9.14 15.56
N GLN A 137 14.64 8.35 16.60
CA GLN A 137 15.66 7.31 16.68
C GLN A 137 15.19 5.96 16.10
N GLU A 138 13.87 5.82 15.84
CA GLU A 138 13.32 4.61 15.24
C GLU A 138 13.65 4.52 13.74
N LYS A 139 13.64 3.28 13.23
CA LYS A 139 13.78 3.03 11.78
C LYS A 139 12.68 3.76 11.00
N VAL A 140 13.02 4.25 9.83
CA VAL A 140 12.12 4.98 8.93
C VAL A 140 12.17 4.33 7.55
N THR A 141 11.02 4.22 6.89
CA THR A 141 10.96 3.81 5.48
C THR A 141 11.06 5.01 4.55
N TYR A 142 11.76 4.86 3.44
CA TYR A 142 11.80 5.83 2.34
C TYR A 142 10.96 5.40 1.13
N CYS A 143 10.27 4.27 1.26
CA CYS A 143 9.30 3.77 0.29
C CYS A 143 7.89 3.87 0.87
N PRO A 144 6.86 4.20 0.07
CA PRO A 144 5.49 4.15 0.53
C PRO A 144 5.09 2.71 0.83
N ILE A 145 4.40 2.51 1.95
CA ILE A 145 3.85 1.21 2.35
C ILE A 145 2.34 1.25 2.20
N ILE A 146 1.80 0.37 1.37
CA ILE A 146 0.38 0.25 1.10
C ILE A 146 -0.17 -0.99 1.81
N CYS A 147 -1.06 -0.80 2.76
CA CYS A 147 -1.72 -1.86 3.51
C CYS A 147 -3.11 -2.09 2.94
N ILE A 148 -3.43 -3.31 2.54
CA ILE A 148 -4.74 -3.69 2.01
C ILE A 148 -5.44 -4.60 3.01
N SER A 149 -6.72 -4.34 3.29
CA SER A 149 -7.51 -5.06 4.28
C SER A 149 -8.97 -5.17 3.85
N ASN A 150 -9.70 -6.04 4.52
CA ASN A 150 -11.16 -6.06 4.47
C ASN A 150 -11.76 -5.08 5.50
N TYR A 151 -13.09 -5.02 5.62
CA TYR A 151 -13.77 -4.13 6.59
C TYR A 151 -13.57 -4.54 8.04
N HIS A 152 -13.10 -5.77 8.30
CA HIS A 152 -12.90 -6.23 9.68
C HIS A 152 -11.81 -5.40 10.35
N VAL A 153 -12.19 -4.63 11.38
CA VAL A 153 -11.30 -3.67 12.02
C VAL A 153 -11.07 -4.05 13.48
N ASP A 154 -9.95 -4.68 13.72
CA ASP A 154 -9.40 -4.97 15.02
C ASP A 154 -8.79 -3.71 15.68
N LYS A 155 -8.57 -3.71 16.99
CA LYS A 155 -7.98 -2.58 17.74
C LYS A 155 -6.64 -2.13 17.15
N LYS A 156 -5.77 -3.07 16.76
CA LYS A 156 -4.46 -2.79 16.17
C LYS A 156 -4.57 -2.22 14.76
N ILE A 157 -5.50 -2.73 13.96
CA ILE A 157 -5.78 -2.18 12.64
C ILE A 157 -6.26 -0.73 12.76
N LYS A 158 -7.08 -0.40 13.77
CA LYS A 158 -7.45 1.00 14.05
C LYS A 158 -6.25 1.88 14.38
N GLU A 159 -5.26 1.36 15.10
CA GLU A 159 -4.01 2.09 15.37
C GLU A 159 -3.19 2.31 14.10
N LEU A 160 -3.13 1.31 13.22
CA LEU A 160 -2.48 1.42 11.91
C LEU A 160 -3.18 2.46 11.03
N GLN A 161 -4.51 2.44 10.97
CA GLN A 161 -5.30 3.42 10.20
C GLN A 161 -5.00 4.87 10.61
N LYS A 162 -4.80 5.15 11.90
CA LYS A 162 -4.49 6.51 12.38
C LYS A 162 -3.17 7.06 11.85
N VAL A 163 -2.21 6.19 11.52
CA VAL A 163 -0.89 6.60 11.01
C VAL A 163 -0.80 6.55 9.49
N CYS A 164 -1.83 6.06 8.80
CA CYS A 164 -1.94 5.98 7.35
C CYS A 164 -2.92 7.02 6.79
N GLU A 165 -2.81 7.32 5.48
CA GLU A 165 -3.91 7.87 4.69
C GLU A 165 -4.85 6.75 4.29
N THR A 166 -6.17 6.91 4.52
CA THR A 166 -7.14 5.83 4.39
C THR A 166 -8.05 6.02 3.18
N PHE A 167 -8.25 4.95 2.41
CA PHE A 167 -9.07 4.95 1.20
C PHE A 167 -10.00 3.73 1.18
N GLU A 168 -11.27 3.97 0.90
CA GLU A 168 -12.28 2.92 0.77
C GLU A 168 -12.50 2.56 -0.69
N VAL A 169 -12.38 1.26 -1.00
CA VAL A 169 -12.74 0.71 -2.32
C VAL A 169 -14.10 0.04 -2.20
N LYS A 170 -15.12 0.72 -2.72
CA LYS A 170 -16.49 0.21 -2.72
C LYS A 170 -16.65 -1.01 -3.62
N THR A 171 -17.56 -1.90 -3.25
CA THR A 171 -17.96 -3.04 -4.09
C THR A 171 -18.61 -2.54 -5.36
N PRO A 172 -18.27 -3.09 -6.53
CA PRO A 172 -18.93 -2.74 -7.79
C PRO A 172 -20.43 -3.02 -7.73
N THR A 173 -21.21 -2.16 -8.35
CA THR A 173 -22.66 -2.40 -8.54
C THR A 173 -22.89 -3.47 -9.60
N ASN A 174 -24.07 -4.09 -9.59
CA ASN A 174 -24.44 -5.09 -10.61
C ASN A 174 -24.37 -4.51 -12.03
N ALA A 175 -24.72 -3.24 -12.22
CA ALA A 175 -24.64 -2.58 -13.52
C ALA A 175 -23.18 -2.45 -14.00
N GLN A 176 -22.26 -2.05 -13.11
CA GLN A 176 -20.83 -1.97 -13.42
C GLN A 176 -20.22 -3.35 -13.74
N VAL A 177 -20.62 -4.39 -13.00
CA VAL A 177 -20.18 -5.77 -13.27
C VAL A 177 -20.70 -6.24 -14.64
N GLN A 178 -21.96 -5.98 -14.98
CA GLN A 178 -22.51 -6.31 -16.30
C GLN A 178 -21.77 -5.58 -17.44
N SER A 179 -21.46 -4.30 -17.25
CA SER A 179 -20.68 -3.53 -18.23
C SER A 179 -19.28 -4.13 -18.44
N LEU A 180 -18.60 -4.52 -17.36
CA LEU A 180 -17.31 -5.21 -17.42
C LEU A 180 -17.41 -6.55 -18.19
N MET A 181 -18.44 -7.35 -17.90
CA MET A 181 -18.62 -8.63 -18.58
C MET A 181 -18.84 -8.46 -20.09
N ARG A 182 -19.64 -7.45 -20.49
CA ARG A 182 -19.86 -7.13 -21.92
C ARG A 182 -18.58 -6.67 -22.62
N ALA A 183 -17.71 -5.93 -21.94
CA ALA A 183 -16.44 -5.46 -22.51
C ALA A 183 -15.40 -6.58 -22.61
N CYS A 184 -15.56 -7.69 -21.88
CA CYS A 184 -14.66 -8.85 -21.92
C CYS A 184 -15.09 -9.91 -22.95
N MET A 185 -16.31 -9.81 -23.53
CA MET A 185 -16.83 -10.70 -24.57
C MET A 185 -16.56 -10.16 -25.97
#